data_5771c8ff0c016ca6566b9d1d1e3ac429
#
_entry.id   5771c8ff0c016ca6566b9d1d1e3ac429
#
_cell.length_a   1.000
_cell.length_b   1.000
_cell.length_c   1.000
_cell.angle_alpha   90.00
_cell.angle_beta   90.00
_cell.angle_gamma   90.00
#
_symmetry.space_group_name_H-M   'P 1'
#
loop_
_entity.id
_entity.type
_entity.pdbx_description
1 polymer ?
#
loop_
_entity_poly.entity_id
_entity_poly.type
_entity_poly.pdbx_seq_one_letter_code
_entity_poly.pdbx_strand_id
1 'polypeptide(L)'
;MKRRYRVTGLVLLANIWFIPAIAQTCKDADLLLRNGHIVTMDGAKRVVGAMAVRDGRILALGDDDALAGCASSRTELLDLRRHTVLPGLIDVHTHAMEWVKGILRGEIDVGYPAVHSISDISQAVAHRAATLSQGQWIVGSGWDDAKLAERRYITRQDLDKASPDRPVYLKHVSGHLGVANSAALKLANINNDSLDPQGGVIERDAYGAPTGILKDTAMGLVATLLPKDPLDIDVRAAKLISEKAAEVGLTTIHDIFISPDEMRGYQEAHRRGWLKVRVQMSPRIGSIADAEKLAQMGVHTGFGDDLLKFGAAKMFADGGMGARTIAIYPPGVIGEPNNLGVLRWTPADMRKAHSIAAGAGWQLETHAIGDRAIDEVLDSYAAVIQQLGLKDHRFRIVHAGISTPAVQKRLRELNVLVDGNPPFVYWIGSWFLKYGPERVRWSYPAKSYIENGIIEAAGSDVPVTPLSPWWGIWAAVVRRDLESGQILAPEERISVEQALTLYTRNGAYAGFEEDRKGALEPGKLADFIVVDRDVLTVPADELKDVRVLQTFVSGRSVYERLSAGNIPGNTQ
;
A
#
# COMPACT_ATOMS: atom_id res chain seq x y z
N MET A 1 49.06 -6.97 69.81
CA MET A 1 48.79 -8.10 68.88
C MET A 1 48.18 -7.56 67.60
N LYS A 2 48.96 -7.44 66.51
CA LYS A 2 48.51 -6.93 65.20
C LYS A 2 48.31 -8.13 64.28
N ARG A 3 47.06 -8.47 63.91
CA ARG A 3 46.73 -9.46 62.88
C ARG A 3 46.77 -8.80 61.49
N ARG A 4 47.66 -9.28 60.62
CA ARG A 4 47.71 -8.93 59.20
C ARG A 4 46.81 -9.89 58.43
N TYR A 5 45.82 -9.34 57.71
CA TYR A 5 45.09 -10.11 56.70
C TYR A 5 45.78 -9.97 55.36
N ARG A 6 46.17 -11.07 54.79
CA ARG A 6 46.61 -11.19 53.39
C ARG A 6 45.39 -11.33 52.50
N VAL A 7 45.18 -10.39 51.60
CA VAL A 7 44.20 -10.49 50.52
C VAL A 7 44.90 -11.17 49.35
N THR A 8 44.48 -12.40 49.04
CA THR A 8 44.90 -13.12 47.84
C THR A 8 43.93 -12.75 46.70
N GLY A 9 44.37 -11.93 45.75
CA GLY A 9 43.62 -11.58 44.55
C GLY A 9 43.56 -12.79 43.62
N LEU A 10 42.35 -13.28 43.35
CA LEU A 10 42.07 -14.28 42.32
C LEU A 10 41.86 -13.56 41.00
N VAL A 11 42.83 -13.66 40.10
CA VAL A 11 42.69 -13.18 38.71
C VAL A 11 41.92 -14.24 37.94
N LEU A 12 40.61 -13.96 37.67
CA LEU A 12 39.80 -14.72 36.75
C LEU A 12 40.20 -14.36 35.31
N LEU A 13 40.99 -15.20 34.69
CA LEU A 13 41.21 -15.19 33.24
C LEU A 13 39.93 -15.66 32.57
N ALA A 14 39.14 -14.71 32.02
CA ALA A 14 38.01 -15.02 31.15
C ALA A 14 38.58 -15.59 29.83
N ASN A 15 38.57 -16.91 29.68
CA ASN A 15 38.77 -17.57 28.39
C ASN A 15 37.57 -17.19 27.49
N ILE A 16 37.78 -16.20 26.60
CA ILE A 16 36.90 -15.96 25.47
C ILE A 16 37.08 -17.14 24.52
N TRP A 17 36.21 -18.11 24.62
CA TRP A 17 36.08 -19.12 23.60
C TRP A 17 35.58 -18.45 22.32
N PHE A 18 36.52 -18.19 21.39
CA PHE A 18 36.14 -18.00 20.00
C PHE A 18 35.52 -19.32 19.53
N ILE A 19 34.19 -19.38 19.51
CA ILE A 19 33.47 -20.39 18.75
C ILE A 19 33.83 -20.09 17.29
N PRO A 20 34.58 -20.94 16.60
CA PRO A 20 34.76 -20.76 15.16
C PRO A 20 33.34 -20.82 14.58
N ALA A 21 32.91 -19.77 13.85
CA ALA A 21 31.74 -19.85 13.00
C ALA A 21 31.93 -21.12 12.17
N ILE A 22 31.11 -22.14 12.42
CA ILE A 22 31.05 -23.34 11.60
C ILE A 22 30.77 -22.80 10.20
N ALA A 23 31.78 -22.80 9.35
CA ALA A 23 31.62 -22.54 7.93
C ALA A 23 30.65 -23.62 7.44
N GLN A 24 29.35 -23.26 7.40
CA GLN A 24 28.33 -24.10 6.82
C GLN A 24 28.85 -24.37 5.40
N THR A 25 29.19 -25.63 5.11
CA THR A 25 29.78 -25.97 3.81
C THR A 25 28.76 -25.65 2.74
N CYS A 26 28.86 -24.44 2.19
CA CYS A 26 28.06 -23.99 1.07
C CYS A 26 28.44 -24.89 -0.11
N LYS A 27 27.53 -25.74 -0.57
CA LYS A 27 27.69 -26.60 -1.74
C LYS A 27 26.40 -26.63 -2.54
N ASP A 28 26.55 -26.81 -3.83
CA ASP A 28 25.42 -27.03 -4.75
C ASP A 28 24.35 -25.93 -4.68
N ALA A 29 24.76 -24.67 -4.73
CA ALA A 29 23.83 -23.56 -4.94
C ALA A 29 23.14 -23.70 -6.30
N ASP A 30 21.86 -23.35 -6.37
CA ASP A 30 21.13 -23.27 -7.63
C ASP A 30 21.50 -22.01 -8.40
N LEU A 31 21.67 -20.89 -7.66
CA LEU A 31 22.05 -19.58 -8.18
C LEU A 31 23.14 -18.96 -7.29
N LEU A 32 24.18 -18.42 -7.92
CA LEU A 32 25.25 -17.67 -7.25
C LEU A 32 25.39 -16.28 -7.88
N LEU A 33 25.03 -15.23 -7.10
CA LEU A 33 25.26 -13.84 -7.43
C LEU A 33 26.69 -13.47 -7.06
N ARG A 34 27.39 -12.76 -7.94
CA ARG A 34 28.78 -12.33 -7.77
C ARG A 34 28.99 -10.90 -8.23
N ASN A 35 30.12 -10.31 -7.79
CA ASN A 35 30.54 -8.97 -8.22
C ASN A 35 29.43 -7.92 -8.03
N GLY A 36 28.77 -7.95 -6.85
CA GLY A 36 27.63 -7.09 -6.54
C GLY A 36 27.90 -6.08 -5.44
N HIS A 37 26.90 -5.21 -5.23
CA HIS A 37 26.74 -4.34 -4.07
C HIS A 37 25.43 -4.75 -3.37
N ILE A 38 25.50 -5.80 -2.53
CA ILE A 38 24.32 -6.44 -1.96
C ILE A 38 24.04 -5.83 -0.58
N VAL A 39 23.04 -4.95 -0.51
CA VAL A 39 22.56 -4.31 0.72
C VAL A 39 21.57 -5.25 1.39
N THR A 40 21.97 -5.87 2.48
CA THR A 40 21.21 -6.97 3.09
C THR A 40 19.95 -6.51 3.83
N MET A 41 19.90 -5.25 4.28
CA MET A 41 18.86 -4.72 5.18
C MET A 41 18.69 -5.56 6.45
N ASP A 42 19.68 -6.36 6.84
CA ASP A 42 19.67 -7.14 8.08
C ASP A 42 19.91 -6.26 9.33
N GLY A 43 19.85 -6.88 10.52
CA GLY A 43 20.08 -6.17 11.78
C GLY A 43 21.49 -5.56 11.91
N ALA A 44 22.47 -6.12 11.19
CA ALA A 44 23.87 -5.65 11.18
C ALA A 44 24.14 -4.67 10.03
N LYS A 45 23.16 -4.38 9.16
CA LYS A 45 23.26 -3.45 8.02
C LYS A 45 24.44 -3.78 7.10
N ARG A 46 24.66 -5.06 6.83
CA ARG A 46 25.79 -5.51 6.02
C ARG A 46 25.60 -5.16 4.55
N VAL A 47 26.73 -4.89 3.90
CA VAL A 47 26.85 -4.86 2.44
C VAL A 47 27.89 -5.93 2.06
N VAL A 48 27.52 -6.82 1.15
CA VAL A 48 28.36 -7.96 0.73
C VAL A 48 28.49 -8.03 -0.79
N GLY A 49 29.49 -8.77 -1.30
CA GLY A 49 29.78 -8.90 -2.73
C GLY A 49 28.98 -10.01 -3.42
N ALA A 50 28.64 -11.07 -2.67
CA ALA A 50 28.06 -12.29 -3.23
C ALA A 50 26.93 -12.86 -2.37
N MET A 51 26.03 -13.62 -3.02
CA MET A 51 24.92 -14.34 -2.38
C MET A 51 24.70 -15.68 -3.08
N ALA A 52 24.67 -16.77 -2.31
CA ALA A 52 24.32 -18.10 -2.80
C ALA A 52 22.87 -18.44 -2.44
N VAL A 53 22.13 -19.01 -3.38
CA VAL A 53 20.72 -19.41 -3.24
C VAL A 53 20.59 -20.89 -3.53
N ARG A 54 19.76 -21.59 -2.73
CA ARG A 54 19.38 -22.99 -2.95
C ARG A 54 17.94 -23.22 -2.51
N ASP A 55 17.18 -23.96 -3.30
CA ASP A 55 15.77 -24.30 -3.03
C ASP A 55 14.90 -23.05 -2.74
N GLY A 56 15.17 -21.96 -3.47
CA GLY A 56 14.45 -20.70 -3.33
C GLY A 56 14.77 -19.90 -2.07
N ARG A 57 15.82 -20.30 -1.30
CA ARG A 57 16.25 -19.65 -0.07
C ARG A 57 17.70 -19.20 -0.14
N ILE A 58 18.02 -18.14 0.59
CA ILE A 58 19.40 -17.67 0.74
C ILE A 58 20.16 -18.72 1.54
N LEU A 59 21.20 -19.27 0.94
CA LEU A 59 22.07 -20.26 1.54
C LEU A 59 23.19 -19.60 2.32
N ALA A 60 23.86 -18.62 1.71
CA ALA A 60 24.98 -17.89 2.30
C ALA A 60 25.13 -16.49 1.71
N LEU A 61 25.80 -15.62 2.45
CA LEU A 61 26.16 -14.25 2.08
C LEU A 61 27.62 -14.01 2.43
N GLY A 62 28.36 -13.32 1.57
CA GLY A 62 29.78 -13.05 1.78
C GLY A 62 30.43 -12.33 0.60
N ASP A 63 31.76 -12.45 0.52
CA ASP A 63 32.54 -11.97 -0.62
C ASP A 63 32.62 -13.05 -1.70
N ASP A 64 32.99 -12.67 -2.92
CA ASP A 64 33.10 -13.58 -4.06
C ASP A 64 34.02 -14.79 -3.78
N ASP A 65 35.17 -14.55 -3.16
CA ASP A 65 36.12 -15.61 -2.80
C ASP A 65 35.56 -16.56 -1.74
N ALA A 66 34.85 -16.04 -0.76
CA ALA A 66 34.22 -16.83 0.31
C ALA A 66 33.13 -17.77 -0.21
N LEU A 67 32.41 -17.36 -1.26
CA LEU A 67 31.32 -18.13 -1.82
C LEU A 67 31.68 -18.89 -3.11
N ALA A 68 32.91 -18.80 -3.60
CA ALA A 68 33.33 -19.51 -4.82
C ALA A 68 33.08 -21.02 -4.74
N GLY A 69 33.26 -21.62 -3.55
CA GLY A 69 33.06 -23.05 -3.29
C GLY A 69 31.56 -23.46 -3.24
N CYS A 70 30.61 -22.51 -3.30
CA CYS A 70 29.19 -22.82 -3.34
C CYS A 70 28.72 -23.27 -4.72
N ALA A 71 29.47 -22.91 -5.77
CA ALA A 71 29.11 -23.25 -7.14
C ALA A 71 29.44 -24.70 -7.49
N SER A 72 28.61 -25.31 -8.29
CA SER A 72 28.80 -26.59 -8.98
C SER A 72 28.60 -26.41 -10.48
N SER A 73 28.76 -27.47 -11.27
CA SER A 73 28.47 -27.40 -12.71
C SER A 73 27.03 -27.14 -13.07
N ARG A 74 26.09 -27.22 -12.09
CA ARG A 74 24.64 -26.95 -12.25
C ARG A 74 24.24 -25.57 -11.76
N THR A 75 25.13 -24.85 -11.11
CA THR A 75 24.85 -23.54 -10.52
C THR A 75 24.75 -22.49 -11.62
N GLU A 76 23.64 -21.76 -11.65
CA GLU A 76 23.50 -20.55 -12.45
C GLU A 76 24.37 -19.45 -11.85
N LEU A 77 25.20 -18.79 -12.67
CA LEU A 77 26.06 -17.70 -12.25
C LEU A 77 25.49 -16.37 -12.74
N LEU A 78 25.14 -15.48 -11.83
CA LEU A 78 24.70 -14.12 -12.12
C LEU A 78 25.78 -13.12 -11.78
N ASP A 79 26.44 -12.57 -12.80
CA ASP A 79 27.38 -11.45 -12.64
C ASP A 79 26.61 -10.14 -12.52
N LEU A 80 26.62 -9.56 -11.33
CA LEU A 80 25.91 -8.33 -11.01
C LEU A 80 26.58 -7.07 -11.58
N ARG A 81 27.81 -7.16 -12.10
CA ARG A 81 28.53 -6.02 -12.69
C ARG A 81 28.51 -4.78 -11.79
N ARG A 82 28.63 -4.99 -10.49
CA ARG A 82 28.57 -3.99 -9.42
C ARG A 82 27.21 -3.29 -9.26
N HIS A 83 26.13 -3.79 -9.89
CA HIS A 83 24.79 -3.28 -9.60
C HIS A 83 24.40 -3.57 -8.14
N THR A 84 23.50 -2.72 -7.65
CA THR A 84 22.98 -2.86 -6.29
C THR A 84 21.85 -3.89 -6.24
N VAL A 85 21.94 -4.74 -5.23
CA VAL A 85 20.89 -5.71 -4.86
C VAL A 85 20.27 -5.31 -3.54
N LEU A 86 18.94 -5.36 -3.48
CA LEU A 86 18.13 -5.10 -2.30
C LEU A 86 17.20 -6.28 -2.03
N PRO A 87 16.72 -6.47 -0.79
CA PRO A 87 15.56 -7.34 -0.56
C PRO A 87 14.41 -6.92 -1.47
N GLY A 88 13.61 -7.87 -1.89
CA GLY A 88 12.39 -7.59 -2.62
C GLY A 88 11.49 -6.64 -1.83
N LEU A 89 10.98 -5.61 -2.50
CA LEU A 89 10.14 -4.59 -1.87
C LEU A 89 8.73 -5.13 -1.60
N ILE A 90 8.12 -4.63 -0.55
CA ILE A 90 6.79 -5.02 -0.07
C ILE A 90 5.91 -3.78 -0.01
N ASP A 91 4.79 -3.81 -0.70
CA ASP A 91 3.73 -2.81 -0.62
C ASP A 91 2.60 -3.36 0.24
N VAL A 92 2.37 -2.77 1.41
CA VAL A 92 1.38 -3.28 2.37
C VAL A 92 -0.03 -2.73 2.15
N HIS A 93 -0.21 -1.89 1.12
CA HIS A 93 -1.49 -1.23 0.88
C HIS A 93 -1.70 -0.93 -0.60
N THR A 94 -2.44 -1.78 -1.27
CA THR A 94 -2.84 -1.57 -2.66
C THR A 94 -4.34 -1.82 -2.86
N HIS A 95 -4.94 -1.15 -3.85
CA HIS A 95 -6.22 -1.51 -4.45
C HIS A 95 -5.97 -1.99 -5.89
N ALA A 96 -4.99 -2.90 -6.03
CA ALA A 96 -4.45 -3.32 -7.32
C ALA A 96 -5.49 -4.03 -8.18
N MET A 97 -6.37 -4.85 -7.57
CA MET A 97 -7.43 -5.55 -8.28
C MET A 97 -8.40 -4.56 -8.94
N GLU A 98 -8.92 -3.59 -8.19
CA GLU A 98 -9.85 -2.59 -8.72
C GLU A 98 -9.20 -1.74 -9.82
N TRP A 99 -7.93 -1.32 -9.61
CA TRP A 99 -7.17 -0.56 -10.59
C TRP A 99 -7.02 -1.29 -11.91
N VAL A 100 -6.54 -2.54 -11.88
CA VAL A 100 -6.27 -3.30 -13.12
C VAL A 100 -7.56 -3.75 -13.80
N LYS A 101 -8.60 -4.05 -13.03
CA LYS A 101 -9.95 -4.30 -13.60
C LYS A 101 -10.45 -3.10 -14.39
N GLY A 102 -10.26 -1.88 -13.87
CA GLY A 102 -10.59 -0.66 -14.60
C GLY A 102 -9.91 -0.59 -15.97
N ILE A 103 -8.59 -0.91 -16.03
CA ILE A 103 -7.84 -1.00 -17.29
C ILE A 103 -8.44 -2.05 -18.22
N LEU A 104 -8.73 -3.25 -17.72
CA LEU A 104 -9.26 -4.36 -18.54
C LEU A 104 -10.69 -4.13 -19.04
N ARG A 105 -11.51 -3.35 -18.30
CA ARG A 105 -12.84 -2.89 -18.72
C ARG A 105 -12.78 -1.75 -19.75
N GLY A 106 -11.60 -1.15 -19.96
CA GLY A 106 -11.46 0.04 -20.80
C GLY A 106 -12.12 1.27 -20.20
N GLU A 107 -12.08 1.40 -18.87
CA GLU A 107 -12.44 2.66 -18.20
C GLU A 107 -11.58 3.79 -18.74
N ILE A 108 -12.16 4.97 -18.92
CA ILE A 108 -11.39 6.12 -19.39
C ILE A 108 -10.49 6.65 -18.26
N ASP A 109 -9.23 6.88 -18.59
CA ASP A 109 -8.32 7.59 -17.70
C ASP A 109 -8.62 9.09 -17.79
N VAL A 110 -9.06 9.65 -16.68
CA VAL A 110 -9.34 11.07 -16.52
C VAL A 110 -8.48 11.68 -15.42
N GLY A 111 -7.32 11.05 -15.16
CA GLY A 111 -6.34 11.48 -14.16
C GLY A 111 -5.22 12.36 -14.74
N TYR A 112 -4.50 13.03 -13.84
CA TYR A 112 -3.27 13.71 -14.17
C TYR A 112 -2.14 12.69 -14.44
N PRO A 113 -1.29 12.87 -15.49
CA PRO A 113 -1.20 14.02 -16.39
C PRO A 113 -2.03 13.89 -17.69
N ALA A 114 -2.91 12.89 -17.83
CA ALA A 114 -3.70 12.69 -19.05
C ALA A 114 -4.71 13.82 -19.29
N VAL A 115 -5.23 14.43 -18.22
CA VAL A 115 -6.17 15.57 -18.26
C VAL A 115 -5.69 16.71 -17.37
N HIS A 116 -5.99 17.96 -17.75
CA HIS A 116 -5.64 19.17 -17.02
C HIS A 116 -6.84 20.10 -16.77
N SER A 117 -7.99 19.81 -17.35
CA SER A 117 -9.20 20.64 -17.25
C SER A 117 -10.48 19.80 -17.29
N ILE A 118 -11.58 20.38 -16.83
CA ILE A 118 -12.93 19.77 -16.99
C ILE A 118 -13.29 19.65 -18.48
N SER A 119 -12.75 20.52 -19.33
CA SER A 119 -12.93 20.43 -20.78
C SER A 119 -12.29 19.15 -21.34
N ASP A 120 -11.09 18.81 -20.92
CA ASP A 120 -10.41 17.58 -21.36
C ASP A 120 -11.21 16.33 -20.94
N ILE A 121 -11.71 16.33 -19.72
CA ILE A 121 -12.58 15.25 -19.22
C ILE A 121 -13.85 15.12 -20.04
N SER A 122 -14.51 16.27 -20.36
CA SER A 122 -15.71 16.29 -21.20
C SER A 122 -15.44 15.73 -22.60
N GLN A 123 -14.28 16.06 -23.18
CA GLN A 123 -13.85 15.51 -24.47
C GLN A 123 -13.61 13.98 -24.40
N ALA A 124 -12.94 13.49 -23.34
CA ALA A 124 -12.73 12.06 -23.14
C ALA A 124 -14.06 11.30 -23.00
N VAL A 125 -15.03 11.86 -22.25
CA VAL A 125 -16.38 11.31 -22.12
C VAL A 125 -17.11 11.31 -23.47
N ALA A 126 -17.08 12.40 -24.23
CA ALA A 126 -17.72 12.50 -25.55
C ALA A 126 -17.10 11.51 -26.55
N HIS A 127 -15.77 11.39 -26.56
CA HIS A 127 -15.07 10.41 -27.39
C HIS A 127 -15.52 8.98 -27.07
N ARG A 128 -15.56 8.63 -25.77
CA ARG A 128 -16.02 7.31 -25.34
C ARG A 128 -17.49 7.07 -25.71
N ALA A 129 -18.36 8.06 -25.53
CA ALA A 129 -19.77 8.00 -25.90
C ALA A 129 -19.97 7.63 -27.39
N ALA A 130 -19.11 8.15 -28.28
CA ALA A 130 -19.19 7.87 -29.71
C ALA A 130 -18.81 6.41 -30.07
N THR A 131 -18.09 5.71 -29.21
CA THR A 131 -17.60 4.31 -29.46
C THR A 131 -18.49 3.24 -28.84
N LEU A 132 -19.40 3.60 -27.94
CA LEU A 132 -20.24 2.66 -27.20
C LEU A 132 -21.63 2.50 -27.82
N SER A 133 -22.26 1.32 -27.64
CA SER A 133 -23.67 1.11 -27.99
C SER A 133 -24.59 1.88 -27.03
N GLN A 134 -25.82 2.16 -27.48
CA GLN A 134 -26.80 2.88 -26.67
C GLN A 134 -27.09 2.15 -25.34
N GLY A 135 -27.19 2.89 -24.23
CA GLY A 135 -27.46 2.33 -22.89
C GLY A 135 -26.24 1.77 -22.16
N GLN A 136 -25.07 1.69 -22.80
CA GLN A 136 -23.85 1.29 -22.08
C GLN A 136 -23.32 2.43 -21.21
N TRP A 137 -22.77 2.06 -20.04
CA TRP A 137 -22.16 2.99 -19.10
C TRP A 137 -20.81 3.52 -19.62
N ILE A 138 -20.56 4.79 -19.37
CA ILE A 138 -19.25 5.39 -19.47
C ILE A 138 -18.69 5.46 -18.05
N VAL A 139 -17.63 4.70 -17.79
CA VAL A 139 -16.94 4.67 -16.51
C VAL A 139 -15.51 5.16 -16.69
N GLY A 140 -15.03 5.92 -15.73
CA GLY A 140 -13.65 6.40 -15.71
C GLY A 140 -13.19 6.70 -14.30
N SER A 141 -11.88 6.93 -14.14
CA SER A 141 -11.27 7.19 -12.83
C SER A 141 -10.05 8.09 -12.92
N GLY A 142 -9.69 8.68 -11.78
CA GLY A 142 -8.41 9.37 -11.63
C GLY A 142 -8.46 10.90 -11.58
N TRP A 143 -9.62 11.54 -11.84
CA TRP A 143 -9.68 13.00 -11.77
C TRP A 143 -9.40 13.54 -10.36
N ASP A 144 -8.77 14.71 -10.27
CA ASP A 144 -8.37 15.38 -9.05
C ASP A 144 -8.62 16.89 -9.19
N ASP A 145 -9.55 17.44 -8.39
CA ASP A 145 -9.89 18.87 -8.43
C ASP A 145 -8.69 19.77 -8.16
N ALA A 146 -7.72 19.32 -7.37
CA ALA A 146 -6.50 20.07 -7.10
C ALA A 146 -5.56 20.18 -8.32
N LYS A 147 -5.72 19.33 -9.33
CA LYS A 147 -4.90 19.30 -10.56
C LYS A 147 -5.63 19.81 -11.80
N LEU A 148 -6.93 20.05 -11.69
CA LEU A 148 -7.71 20.68 -12.75
C LEU A 148 -7.55 22.21 -12.73
N ALA A 149 -7.54 22.82 -13.91
CA ALA A 149 -7.43 24.28 -14.07
C ALA A 149 -8.54 25.03 -13.33
N GLU A 150 -9.74 24.46 -13.28
CA GLU A 150 -10.91 25.07 -12.65
C GLU A 150 -10.90 24.97 -11.11
N ARG A 151 -10.03 24.15 -10.52
CA ARG A 151 -9.86 23.99 -9.07
C ARG A 151 -11.16 23.70 -8.30
N ARG A 152 -12.09 23.00 -8.94
CA ARG A 152 -13.36 22.58 -8.37
C ARG A 152 -13.71 21.16 -8.74
N TYR A 153 -14.63 20.57 -8.01
CA TYR A 153 -15.21 19.28 -8.40
C TYR A 153 -15.96 19.37 -9.73
N ILE A 154 -15.95 18.27 -10.47
CA ILE A 154 -16.81 18.07 -11.64
C ILE A 154 -18.23 17.88 -11.15
N THR A 155 -19.22 18.39 -11.88
CA THR A 155 -20.64 18.24 -11.57
C THR A 155 -21.37 17.46 -12.66
N ARG A 156 -22.62 17.06 -12.38
CA ARG A 156 -23.47 16.43 -13.40
C ARG A 156 -23.64 17.29 -14.64
N GLN A 157 -23.73 18.62 -14.48
CA GLN A 157 -23.91 19.54 -15.60
C GLN A 157 -22.71 19.57 -16.53
N ASP A 158 -21.50 19.37 -16.03
CA ASP A 158 -20.29 19.26 -16.86
C ASP A 158 -20.35 17.98 -17.71
N LEU A 159 -20.83 16.87 -17.12
CA LEU A 159 -20.94 15.58 -17.82
C LEU A 159 -22.14 15.51 -18.76
N ASP A 160 -23.28 16.13 -18.40
CA ASP A 160 -24.47 16.17 -19.23
C ASP A 160 -24.23 16.84 -20.59
N LYS A 161 -23.34 17.84 -20.65
CA LYS A 161 -22.93 18.48 -21.91
C LYS A 161 -22.23 17.52 -22.85
N ALA A 162 -21.44 16.59 -22.30
CA ALA A 162 -20.66 15.62 -23.08
C ALA A 162 -21.48 14.36 -23.43
N SER A 163 -22.40 13.97 -22.56
CA SER A 163 -23.20 12.74 -22.71
C SER A 163 -24.55 12.88 -22.01
N PRO A 164 -25.55 13.51 -22.63
CA PRO A 164 -26.85 13.76 -21.98
C PRO A 164 -27.69 12.49 -21.80
N ASP A 165 -27.58 11.52 -22.70
CA ASP A 165 -28.50 10.37 -22.79
C ASP A 165 -27.87 9.05 -22.26
N ARG A 166 -26.58 9.02 -22.01
CA ARG A 166 -25.87 7.82 -21.52
C ARG A 166 -25.47 8.01 -20.07
N PRO A 167 -25.55 6.98 -19.23
CA PRO A 167 -25.09 7.07 -17.87
C PRO A 167 -23.56 7.18 -17.83
N VAL A 168 -23.07 8.20 -17.12
CA VAL A 168 -21.63 8.46 -16.89
C VAL A 168 -21.37 8.40 -15.39
N TYR A 169 -20.31 7.71 -15.00
CA TYR A 169 -19.82 7.67 -13.63
C TYR A 169 -18.30 7.76 -13.61
N LEU A 170 -17.76 8.85 -13.07
CA LEU A 170 -16.33 9.08 -12.97
C LEU A 170 -15.89 9.08 -11.50
N LYS A 171 -14.94 8.18 -11.15
CA LYS A 171 -14.38 8.08 -9.80
C LYS A 171 -13.23 9.07 -9.63
N HIS A 172 -13.22 9.79 -8.53
CA HIS A 172 -12.10 10.64 -8.13
C HIS A 172 -10.89 9.78 -7.74
N VAL A 173 -9.68 10.31 -7.92
CA VAL A 173 -8.43 9.60 -7.61
C VAL A 173 -8.37 9.08 -6.16
N SER A 174 -8.99 9.78 -5.21
CA SER A 174 -9.03 9.35 -3.80
C SER A 174 -9.84 8.07 -3.53
N GLY A 175 -10.66 7.60 -4.48
CA GLY A 175 -11.59 6.50 -4.23
C GLY A 175 -12.78 6.81 -3.30
N HIS A 176 -12.85 8.04 -2.73
CA HIS A 176 -13.84 8.44 -1.73
C HIS A 176 -14.95 9.34 -2.27
N LEU A 177 -14.93 9.71 -3.54
CA LEU A 177 -16.03 10.38 -4.20
C LEU A 177 -16.09 9.99 -5.68
N GLY A 178 -17.27 10.10 -6.24
CA GLY A 178 -17.53 9.93 -7.66
C GLY A 178 -18.56 10.94 -8.14
N VAL A 179 -18.56 11.23 -9.42
CA VAL A 179 -19.54 12.08 -10.05
C VAL A 179 -20.37 11.30 -11.06
N ALA A 180 -21.69 11.39 -10.94
CA ALA A 180 -22.67 10.80 -11.83
C ALA A 180 -23.37 11.90 -12.62
N ASN A 181 -23.59 11.69 -13.92
CA ASN A 181 -24.42 12.59 -14.72
C ASN A 181 -25.92 12.40 -14.43
N SER A 182 -26.77 13.25 -14.99
CA SER A 182 -28.22 13.19 -14.78
C SER A 182 -28.84 11.85 -15.20
N ALA A 183 -28.36 11.21 -16.26
CA ALA A 183 -28.82 9.89 -16.70
C ALA A 183 -28.48 8.80 -15.66
N ALA A 184 -27.28 8.81 -15.09
CA ALA A 184 -26.87 7.87 -14.05
C ALA A 184 -27.62 8.08 -12.73
N LEU A 185 -27.83 9.34 -12.30
CA LEU A 185 -28.63 9.68 -11.11
C LEU A 185 -30.08 9.19 -11.25
N LYS A 186 -30.67 9.34 -12.44
CA LYS A 186 -32.04 8.85 -12.73
C LYS A 186 -32.12 7.33 -12.61
N LEU A 187 -31.13 6.59 -13.13
CA LEU A 187 -31.08 5.13 -12.99
C LEU A 187 -30.94 4.69 -11.52
N ALA A 188 -30.21 5.46 -10.72
CA ALA A 188 -30.02 5.22 -9.28
C ALA A 188 -31.20 5.70 -8.43
N ASN A 189 -32.26 6.27 -9.01
CA ASN A 189 -33.39 6.91 -8.31
C ASN A 189 -32.93 8.00 -7.32
N ILE A 190 -31.84 8.70 -7.60
CA ILE A 190 -31.32 9.79 -6.77
C ILE A 190 -31.97 11.11 -7.23
N ASN A 191 -32.68 11.77 -6.31
CA ASN A 191 -33.42 13.00 -6.53
C ASN A 191 -33.32 13.95 -5.31
N ASN A 192 -34.11 15.02 -5.30
CA ASN A 192 -34.09 16.01 -4.22
C ASN A 192 -34.53 15.43 -2.85
N ASP A 193 -35.36 14.40 -2.85
CA ASP A 193 -35.89 13.78 -1.63
C ASP A 193 -35.02 12.60 -1.12
N SER A 194 -34.00 12.19 -1.88
CA SER A 194 -33.13 11.10 -1.48
C SER A 194 -32.34 11.45 -0.21
N LEU A 195 -32.32 10.56 0.78
CA LEU A 195 -31.59 10.76 2.02
C LEU A 195 -30.13 10.32 1.85
N ASP A 196 -29.24 10.95 2.58
CA ASP A 196 -27.84 10.50 2.69
C ASP A 196 -27.79 9.14 3.38
N PRO A 197 -27.07 8.16 2.81
CA PRO A 197 -26.84 6.89 3.49
C PRO A 197 -25.89 7.08 4.68
N GLN A 198 -25.99 6.18 5.67
CA GLN A 198 -25.05 6.20 6.79
C GLN A 198 -23.60 6.15 6.28
N GLY A 199 -22.77 7.10 6.70
CA GLY A 199 -21.36 7.18 6.31
C GLY A 199 -21.15 7.68 4.88
N GLY A 200 -22.12 8.33 4.25
CA GLY A 200 -21.98 8.90 2.91
C GLY A 200 -22.76 10.19 2.75
N VAL A 201 -22.46 10.93 1.67
CA VAL A 201 -23.08 12.22 1.37
C VAL A 201 -23.47 12.28 -0.10
N ILE A 202 -24.72 12.67 -0.37
CA ILE A 202 -25.21 13.11 -1.69
C ILE A 202 -25.07 14.62 -1.72
N GLU A 203 -24.08 15.15 -2.43
CA GLU A 203 -23.86 16.60 -2.48
C GLU A 203 -24.97 17.31 -3.24
N ARG A 204 -25.43 18.45 -2.70
CA ARG A 204 -26.57 19.21 -3.21
C ARG A 204 -26.20 20.65 -3.46
N ASP A 205 -26.84 21.24 -4.43
CA ASP A 205 -26.77 22.68 -4.70
C ASP A 205 -27.62 23.49 -3.70
N ALA A 206 -27.59 24.81 -3.84
CA ALA A 206 -28.34 25.73 -2.97
C ALA A 206 -29.89 25.54 -3.04
N TYR A 207 -30.37 24.82 -4.04
CA TYR A 207 -31.79 24.54 -4.25
C TYR A 207 -32.17 23.11 -3.80
N GLY A 208 -31.22 22.38 -3.20
CA GLY A 208 -31.43 21.01 -2.73
C GLY A 208 -31.31 19.94 -3.83
N ALA A 209 -30.95 20.31 -5.06
CA ALA A 209 -30.82 19.35 -6.14
C ALA A 209 -29.45 18.65 -6.09
N PRO A 210 -29.37 17.31 -6.31
CA PRO A 210 -28.11 16.59 -6.36
C PRO A 210 -27.16 17.15 -7.42
N THR A 211 -25.92 17.48 -7.05
CA THR A 211 -24.89 18.00 -7.96
C THR A 211 -24.30 16.93 -8.87
N GLY A 212 -24.56 15.66 -8.58
CA GLY A 212 -23.93 14.48 -9.18
C GLY A 212 -22.82 13.90 -8.32
N ILE A 213 -22.29 14.66 -7.37
CA ILE A 213 -21.22 14.23 -6.50
C ILE A 213 -21.77 13.34 -5.38
N LEU A 214 -21.21 12.14 -5.29
CA LEU A 214 -21.53 11.13 -4.29
C LEU A 214 -20.25 10.80 -3.51
N LYS A 215 -20.32 10.89 -2.18
CA LYS A 215 -19.14 10.69 -1.32
C LYS A 215 -19.31 9.43 -0.47
N ASP A 216 -18.21 8.71 -0.29
CA ASP A 216 -18.10 7.53 0.56
C ASP A 216 -19.18 6.48 0.28
N THR A 217 -19.99 6.07 1.26
CA THR A 217 -21.01 5.03 1.07
C THR A 217 -22.09 5.43 0.04
N ALA A 218 -22.32 6.73 -0.21
CA ALA A 218 -23.24 7.18 -1.25
C ALA A 218 -22.80 6.79 -2.67
N MET A 219 -21.51 6.58 -2.91
CA MET A 219 -21.00 6.05 -4.18
C MET A 219 -21.64 4.70 -4.53
N GLY A 220 -21.93 3.88 -3.52
CA GLY A 220 -22.58 2.57 -3.69
C GLY A 220 -23.95 2.63 -4.35
N LEU A 221 -24.68 3.75 -4.22
CA LEU A 221 -25.98 3.93 -4.86
C LEU A 221 -25.91 3.84 -6.39
N VAL A 222 -24.79 4.25 -6.99
CA VAL A 222 -24.54 4.15 -8.43
C VAL A 222 -23.66 2.96 -8.77
N ALA A 223 -22.61 2.69 -8.00
CA ALA A 223 -21.64 1.63 -8.30
C ALA A 223 -22.29 0.23 -8.36
N THR A 224 -23.33 -0.04 -7.59
CA THR A 224 -24.08 -1.31 -7.60
C THR A 224 -24.87 -1.55 -8.89
N LEU A 225 -25.10 -0.51 -9.71
CA LEU A 225 -25.78 -0.58 -11.01
C LEU A 225 -24.82 -0.87 -12.16
N LEU A 226 -23.50 -0.77 -11.93
CA LEU A 226 -22.51 -1.07 -12.94
C LEU A 226 -22.53 -2.58 -13.27
N PRO A 227 -22.26 -2.96 -14.53
CA PRO A 227 -22.16 -4.36 -14.91
C PRO A 227 -21.16 -5.11 -14.03
N LYS A 228 -21.54 -6.33 -13.61
CA LYS A 228 -20.63 -7.21 -12.87
C LYS A 228 -19.58 -7.80 -13.79
N ASP A 229 -18.36 -7.89 -13.31
CA ASP A 229 -17.28 -8.54 -14.04
C ASP A 229 -17.49 -10.08 -14.09
N PRO A 230 -17.22 -10.71 -15.21
CA PRO A 230 -17.05 -12.16 -15.23
C PRO A 230 -15.74 -12.54 -14.54
N LEU A 231 -15.68 -13.73 -13.96
CA LEU A 231 -14.50 -14.24 -13.25
C LEU A 231 -13.20 -14.15 -14.07
N ASP A 232 -13.28 -14.29 -15.40
CA ASP A 232 -12.11 -14.17 -16.28
C ASP A 232 -11.41 -12.80 -16.17
N ILE A 233 -12.16 -11.73 -15.95
CA ILE A 233 -11.60 -10.38 -15.72
C ILE A 233 -10.78 -10.37 -14.43
N ASP A 234 -11.28 -10.95 -13.33
CA ASP A 234 -10.56 -11.01 -12.05
C ASP A 234 -9.27 -11.86 -12.18
N VAL A 235 -9.34 -12.97 -12.88
CA VAL A 235 -8.18 -13.86 -13.13
C VAL A 235 -7.09 -13.16 -13.97
N ARG A 236 -7.50 -12.47 -15.03
CA ARG A 236 -6.58 -11.70 -15.89
C ARG A 236 -6.01 -10.50 -15.14
N ALA A 237 -6.81 -9.85 -14.29
CA ALA A 237 -6.35 -8.76 -13.43
C ALA A 237 -5.27 -9.25 -12.47
N ALA A 238 -5.49 -10.36 -11.76
CA ALA A 238 -4.50 -10.95 -10.86
C ALA A 238 -3.15 -11.24 -11.55
N LYS A 239 -3.20 -11.77 -12.79
CA LYS A 239 -1.99 -11.96 -13.61
C LYS A 239 -1.28 -10.64 -13.88
N LEU A 240 -2.00 -9.64 -14.40
CA LEU A 240 -1.43 -8.35 -14.82
C LEU A 240 -0.90 -7.55 -13.62
N ILE A 241 -1.59 -7.61 -12.47
CA ILE A 241 -1.10 -7.03 -11.20
C ILE A 241 0.26 -7.59 -10.85
N SER A 242 0.38 -8.92 -10.89
CA SER A 242 1.60 -9.64 -10.55
C SER A 242 2.76 -9.26 -11.47
N GLU A 243 2.50 -9.06 -12.76
CA GLU A 243 3.49 -8.60 -13.74
C GLU A 243 3.92 -7.15 -13.48
N LYS A 244 2.96 -6.24 -13.26
CA LYS A 244 3.24 -4.83 -12.96
C LYS A 244 3.98 -4.64 -11.63
N ALA A 245 3.64 -5.42 -10.61
CA ALA A 245 4.34 -5.39 -9.33
C ALA A 245 5.82 -5.82 -9.49
N ALA A 246 6.06 -6.91 -10.21
CA ALA A 246 7.42 -7.38 -10.49
C ALA A 246 8.26 -6.33 -11.26
N GLU A 247 7.64 -5.59 -12.20
CA GLU A 247 8.30 -4.55 -13.01
C GLU A 247 8.90 -3.42 -12.14
N VAL A 248 8.27 -3.09 -11.02
CA VAL A 248 8.69 -2.01 -10.11
C VAL A 248 9.47 -2.51 -8.89
N GLY A 249 9.79 -3.82 -8.84
CA GLY A 249 10.61 -4.42 -7.78
C GLY A 249 9.82 -4.88 -6.56
N LEU A 250 8.50 -4.90 -6.63
CA LEU A 250 7.68 -5.50 -5.59
C LEU A 250 7.72 -7.02 -5.72
N THR A 251 8.07 -7.70 -4.64
CA THR A 251 8.01 -9.16 -4.53
C THR A 251 6.81 -9.62 -3.70
N THR A 252 6.19 -8.67 -2.98
CA THR A 252 4.98 -8.89 -2.21
C THR A 252 4.08 -7.66 -2.28
N ILE A 253 2.79 -7.88 -2.43
CA ILE A 253 1.75 -6.87 -2.29
C ILE A 253 0.67 -7.34 -1.32
N HIS A 254 0.10 -6.41 -0.56
CA HIS A 254 -1.15 -6.62 0.16
C HIS A 254 -2.26 -5.91 -0.63
N ASP A 255 -3.16 -6.70 -1.21
CA ASP A 255 -4.30 -6.17 -1.95
C ASP A 255 -5.51 -6.15 -1.03
N ILE A 256 -5.97 -4.94 -0.72
CA ILE A 256 -6.86 -4.73 0.41
C ILE A 256 -8.30 -4.42 -0.01
N PHE A 257 -9.24 -4.69 0.89
CA PHE A 257 -10.68 -4.48 0.70
C PHE A 257 -11.27 -5.25 -0.48
N ILE A 258 -10.75 -6.46 -0.72
CA ILE A 258 -11.17 -7.31 -1.83
C ILE A 258 -12.45 -8.09 -1.52
N SER A 259 -13.23 -8.34 -2.58
CA SER A 259 -14.48 -9.10 -2.55
C SER A 259 -14.25 -10.61 -2.69
N PRO A 260 -15.24 -11.45 -2.36
CA PRO A 260 -15.13 -12.90 -2.60
C PRO A 260 -14.91 -13.30 -4.07
N ASP A 261 -15.42 -12.52 -5.03
CA ASP A 261 -15.20 -12.79 -6.46
C ASP A 261 -13.74 -12.51 -6.85
N GLU A 262 -13.18 -11.41 -6.38
CA GLU A 262 -11.78 -11.06 -6.59
C GLU A 262 -10.82 -12.06 -5.92
N MET A 263 -11.16 -12.55 -4.72
CA MET A 263 -10.40 -13.66 -4.09
C MET A 263 -10.38 -14.89 -4.96
N ARG A 264 -11.51 -15.27 -5.59
CA ARG A 264 -11.56 -16.37 -6.56
C ARG A 264 -10.68 -16.11 -7.76
N GLY A 265 -10.61 -14.87 -8.25
CA GLY A 265 -9.70 -14.45 -9.31
C GLY A 265 -8.23 -14.73 -8.97
N TYR A 266 -7.78 -14.32 -7.78
CA TYR A 266 -6.43 -14.62 -7.30
C TYR A 266 -6.18 -16.12 -7.14
N GLN A 267 -7.11 -16.86 -6.55
CA GLN A 267 -6.99 -18.32 -6.38
C GLN A 267 -6.85 -19.03 -7.71
N GLU A 268 -7.66 -18.68 -8.71
CA GLU A 268 -7.58 -19.28 -10.03
C GLU A 268 -6.30 -18.89 -10.78
N ALA A 269 -5.84 -17.62 -10.68
CA ALA A 269 -4.55 -17.21 -11.21
C ALA A 269 -3.39 -17.96 -10.56
N HIS A 270 -3.45 -18.19 -9.24
CA HIS A 270 -2.48 -18.99 -8.50
C HIS A 270 -2.47 -20.45 -8.98
N ARG A 271 -3.62 -21.09 -9.09
CA ARG A 271 -3.77 -22.46 -9.60
C ARG A 271 -3.21 -22.63 -11.01
N ARG A 272 -3.28 -21.58 -11.84
CA ARG A 272 -2.70 -21.56 -13.20
C ARG A 272 -1.20 -21.27 -13.22
N GLY A 273 -0.57 -20.97 -12.09
CA GLY A 273 0.83 -20.57 -12.01
C GLY A 273 1.11 -19.18 -12.61
N TRP A 274 0.14 -18.29 -12.61
CA TRP A 274 0.24 -16.96 -13.22
C TRP A 274 0.75 -15.87 -12.27
N LEU A 275 0.74 -16.13 -10.95
CA LEU A 275 1.28 -15.19 -9.99
C LEU A 275 2.81 -15.23 -10.02
N LYS A 276 3.42 -14.07 -10.25
CA LYS A 276 4.87 -13.86 -10.24
C LYS A 276 5.36 -13.34 -8.89
N VAL A 277 4.52 -12.60 -8.18
CA VAL A 277 4.82 -12.03 -6.86
C VAL A 277 3.85 -12.58 -5.81
N ARG A 278 4.21 -12.43 -4.56
CA ARG A 278 3.38 -12.86 -3.43
C ARG A 278 2.23 -11.89 -3.21
N VAL A 279 1.06 -12.44 -2.88
CA VAL A 279 -0.15 -11.65 -2.64
C VAL A 279 -0.72 -12.01 -1.27
N GLN A 280 -0.91 -11.01 -0.43
CA GLN A 280 -1.76 -11.10 0.76
C GLN A 280 -3.12 -10.49 0.44
N MET A 281 -4.16 -11.32 0.48
CA MET A 281 -5.54 -10.91 0.20
C MET A 281 -6.20 -10.42 1.48
N SER A 282 -6.61 -9.16 1.53
CA SER A 282 -7.29 -8.56 2.69
C SER A 282 -8.80 -8.46 2.44
N PRO A 283 -9.61 -9.37 3.03
CA PRO A 283 -11.04 -9.36 2.83
C PRO A 283 -11.69 -8.12 3.43
N ARG A 284 -12.72 -7.62 2.75
CA ARG A 284 -13.46 -6.43 3.17
C ARG A 284 -14.47 -6.73 4.28
N ILE A 285 -14.61 -5.79 5.21
CA ILE A 285 -15.69 -5.70 6.17
C ILE A 285 -16.39 -4.35 5.98
N GLY A 286 -17.53 -4.35 5.30
CA GLY A 286 -18.37 -3.18 5.08
C GLY A 286 -19.59 -3.12 6.01
N SER A 287 -19.89 -4.22 6.73
CA SER A 287 -21.02 -4.36 7.65
C SER A 287 -20.70 -5.39 8.75
N ILE A 288 -21.50 -5.40 9.84
CA ILE A 288 -21.42 -6.46 10.86
C ILE A 288 -21.65 -7.84 10.23
N ALA A 289 -22.60 -7.93 9.29
CA ALA A 289 -22.88 -9.18 8.59
C ALA A 289 -21.66 -9.71 7.78
N ASP A 290 -20.82 -8.82 7.25
CA ASP A 290 -19.57 -9.24 6.58
C ASP A 290 -18.55 -9.78 7.58
N ALA A 291 -18.43 -9.16 8.76
CA ALA A 291 -17.58 -9.69 9.83
C ALA A 291 -18.06 -11.08 10.31
N GLU A 292 -19.38 -11.28 10.43
CA GLU A 292 -19.98 -12.57 10.80
C GLU A 292 -19.73 -13.64 9.73
N LYS A 293 -19.89 -13.31 8.43
CA LYS A 293 -19.56 -14.21 7.32
C LYS A 293 -18.07 -14.59 7.32
N LEU A 294 -17.20 -13.59 7.53
CA LEU A 294 -15.76 -13.82 7.59
C LEU A 294 -15.38 -14.76 8.74
N ALA A 295 -15.98 -14.57 9.91
CA ALA A 295 -15.78 -15.46 11.06
C ALA A 295 -16.27 -16.90 10.80
N GLN A 296 -17.31 -17.09 9.98
CA GLN A 296 -17.87 -18.39 9.63
C GLN A 296 -17.05 -19.14 8.56
N MET A 297 -16.11 -18.50 7.88
CA MET A 297 -15.30 -19.13 6.82
C MET A 297 -14.39 -20.25 7.34
N GLY A 298 -14.07 -20.29 8.64
CA GLY A 298 -13.17 -21.27 9.22
C GLY A 298 -11.70 -21.10 8.84
N VAL A 299 -11.35 -19.93 8.27
CA VAL A 299 -9.97 -19.52 7.95
C VAL A 299 -9.68 -18.16 8.56
N HIS A 300 -8.42 -17.79 8.66
CA HIS A 300 -7.98 -16.56 9.29
C HIS A 300 -6.71 -16.00 8.62
N THR A 301 -6.20 -14.90 9.12
CA THR A 301 -4.92 -14.30 8.67
C THR A 301 -3.81 -15.34 8.62
N GLY A 302 -3.06 -15.36 7.53
CA GLY A 302 -1.94 -16.28 7.28
C GLY A 302 -2.33 -17.60 6.61
N PHE A 303 -3.62 -17.94 6.47
CA PHE A 303 -4.04 -19.14 5.75
C PHE A 303 -3.71 -19.03 4.26
N GLY A 304 -3.01 -20.00 3.71
CA GLY A 304 -2.54 -20.05 2.34
C GLY A 304 -1.13 -20.63 2.24
N ASP A 305 -0.42 -20.28 1.19
CA ASP A 305 0.98 -20.67 0.98
C ASP A 305 1.90 -19.44 0.87
N ASP A 306 3.14 -19.65 0.42
CA ASP A 306 4.12 -18.58 0.30
C ASP A 306 3.76 -17.56 -0.80
N LEU A 307 2.96 -17.94 -1.79
CA LEU A 307 2.65 -17.11 -2.93
C LEU A 307 1.29 -16.42 -2.82
N LEU A 308 0.31 -17.08 -2.19
CA LEU A 308 -1.05 -16.54 -2.00
C LEU A 308 -1.58 -16.90 -0.62
N LYS A 309 -1.93 -15.89 0.18
CA LYS A 309 -2.50 -16.10 1.52
C LYS A 309 -3.49 -14.99 1.89
N PHE A 310 -4.25 -15.23 2.94
CA PHE A 310 -5.06 -14.19 3.55
C PHE A 310 -4.20 -13.26 4.43
N GLY A 311 -4.36 -11.97 4.21
CA GLY A 311 -3.82 -10.89 5.04
C GLY A 311 -4.78 -10.50 6.18
N ALA A 312 -4.79 -9.22 6.56
CA ALA A 312 -5.68 -8.66 7.56
C ALA A 312 -7.11 -8.44 7.02
N ALA A 313 -8.09 -8.37 7.90
CA ALA A 313 -9.45 -7.98 7.54
C ALA A 313 -9.56 -6.45 7.50
N LYS A 314 -9.99 -5.88 6.35
CA LYS A 314 -10.02 -4.44 6.08
C LYS A 314 -11.36 -3.80 6.34
N MET A 315 -11.33 -2.69 7.10
CA MET A 315 -12.45 -1.78 7.35
C MET A 315 -12.10 -0.35 6.98
N PHE A 316 -13.13 0.52 6.86
CA PHE A 316 -12.99 1.97 6.74
C PHE A 316 -13.71 2.66 7.90
N ALA A 317 -13.00 3.47 8.69
CA ALA A 317 -13.59 4.24 9.79
C ALA A 317 -14.14 5.59 9.33
N ASP A 318 -13.45 6.27 8.41
CA ASP A 318 -13.85 7.57 7.88
C ASP A 318 -13.73 7.64 6.36
N GLY A 319 -13.77 8.84 5.82
CA GLY A 319 -13.66 9.10 4.39
C GLY A 319 -12.27 9.54 3.94
N GLY A 320 -12.19 10.25 2.80
CA GLY A 320 -10.93 10.67 2.19
C GLY A 320 -10.66 12.17 2.27
N MET A 321 -9.38 12.57 2.27
CA MET A 321 -8.97 13.97 2.27
C MET A 321 -9.49 14.74 1.05
N GLY A 322 -9.37 14.16 -0.16
CA GLY A 322 -9.85 14.76 -1.39
C GLY A 322 -11.37 14.94 -1.42
N ALA A 323 -12.11 14.04 -0.77
CA ALA A 323 -13.56 14.14 -0.61
C ALA A 323 -13.98 15.12 0.50
N ARG A 324 -13.05 15.57 1.35
CA ARG A 324 -13.26 16.38 2.57
C ARG A 324 -14.18 15.67 3.56
N THR A 325 -14.03 14.36 3.70
CA THR A 325 -14.87 13.50 4.55
C THR A 325 -14.09 12.77 5.64
N ILE A 326 -12.76 13.05 5.81
CA ILE A 326 -12.02 12.54 6.96
C ILE A 326 -12.62 13.08 8.26
N ALA A 327 -12.77 12.22 9.25
CA ALA A 327 -13.37 12.63 10.53
C ALA A 327 -12.34 13.29 11.44
N ILE A 328 -12.52 14.59 11.70
CA ILE A 328 -11.60 15.43 12.45
C ILE A 328 -12.28 16.07 13.66
N TYR A 329 -11.48 16.45 14.65
CA TYR A 329 -11.91 17.35 15.72
C TYR A 329 -12.01 18.79 15.21
N PRO A 330 -12.76 19.69 15.89
CA PRO A 330 -12.73 21.12 15.59
C PRO A 330 -11.29 21.67 15.65
N PRO A 331 -10.95 22.66 14.80
CA PRO A 331 -11.79 23.28 13.77
C PRO A 331 -11.94 22.39 12.54
N GLY A 332 -13.04 22.61 11.78
CA GLY A 332 -13.31 21.91 10.53
C GLY A 332 -12.35 22.25 9.40
N VAL A 333 -12.70 21.84 8.19
CA VAL A 333 -11.94 22.11 6.95
C VAL A 333 -11.87 23.62 6.69
N ILE A 334 -10.73 24.14 6.23
CA ILE A 334 -10.58 25.56 5.89
C ILE A 334 -11.62 25.95 4.84
N GLY A 335 -12.39 27.02 5.14
CA GLY A 335 -13.52 27.47 4.32
C GLY A 335 -14.84 26.75 4.62
N GLU A 336 -14.82 25.65 5.37
CA GLU A 336 -15.98 24.85 5.76
C GLU A 336 -15.91 24.51 7.27
N PRO A 337 -16.03 25.49 8.19
CA PRO A 337 -15.72 25.30 9.61
C PRO A 337 -16.60 24.29 10.34
N ASN A 338 -17.79 24.02 9.80
CA ASN A 338 -18.72 23.02 10.33
C ASN A 338 -18.51 21.62 9.70
N ASN A 339 -17.66 21.50 8.70
CA ASN A 339 -17.33 20.22 8.09
C ASN A 339 -16.28 19.50 8.94
N LEU A 340 -16.72 18.56 9.76
CA LEU A 340 -15.90 17.70 10.61
C LEU A 340 -15.73 16.29 10.03
N GLY A 341 -16.08 16.11 8.77
CA GLY A 341 -16.04 14.82 8.07
C GLY A 341 -17.12 13.84 8.53
N VAL A 342 -16.93 12.58 8.17
CA VAL A 342 -17.96 11.52 8.35
C VAL A 342 -17.31 10.28 8.95
N LEU A 343 -17.88 9.77 10.06
CA LEU A 343 -17.61 8.42 10.54
C LEU A 343 -18.54 7.43 9.86
N ARG A 344 -17.99 6.34 9.31
CA ARG A 344 -18.77 5.30 8.60
C ARG A 344 -19.52 4.36 9.53
N TRP A 345 -19.08 4.29 10.78
CA TRP A 345 -19.62 3.41 11.81
C TRP A 345 -20.01 4.17 13.06
N THR A 346 -21.00 3.65 13.79
CA THR A 346 -21.11 4.03 15.19
C THR A 346 -19.98 3.38 15.99
N PRO A 347 -19.51 3.97 17.10
CA PRO A 347 -18.46 3.35 17.94
C PRO A 347 -18.82 1.92 18.40
N ALA A 348 -20.10 1.67 18.68
CA ALA A 348 -20.59 0.36 19.11
C ALA A 348 -20.52 -0.68 17.98
N ASP A 349 -20.94 -0.33 16.76
CA ASP A 349 -20.93 -1.24 15.63
C ASP A 349 -19.52 -1.52 15.15
N MET A 350 -18.63 -0.52 15.14
CA MET A 350 -17.20 -0.71 14.83
C MET A 350 -16.57 -1.71 15.79
N ARG A 351 -16.77 -1.52 17.10
CA ARG A 351 -16.25 -2.44 18.13
C ARG A 351 -16.80 -3.84 17.96
N LYS A 352 -18.09 -3.97 17.65
CA LYS A 352 -18.72 -5.28 17.41
C LYS A 352 -18.10 -5.97 16.21
N ALA A 353 -17.94 -5.29 15.08
CA ALA A 353 -17.33 -5.85 13.87
C ALA A 353 -15.86 -6.26 14.11
N HIS A 354 -15.06 -5.40 14.76
CA HIS A 354 -13.68 -5.71 15.14
C HIS A 354 -13.61 -6.92 16.08
N SER A 355 -14.48 -6.99 17.10
CA SER A 355 -14.51 -8.11 18.06
C SER A 355 -14.84 -9.44 17.38
N ILE A 356 -15.78 -9.46 16.44
CA ILE A 356 -16.15 -10.66 15.67
C ILE A 356 -14.96 -11.13 14.83
N ALA A 357 -14.36 -10.24 14.04
CA ALA A 357 -13.27 -10.60 13.15
C ALA A 357 -12.02 -11.03 13.94
N ALA A 358 -11.60 -10.26 14.94
CA ALA A 358 -10.44 -10.60 15.78
C ALA A 358 -10.66 -11.87 16.57
N GLY A 359 -11.89 -12.12 17.08
CA GLY A 359 -12.26 -13.35 17.79
C GLY A 359 -12.17 -14.59 16.90
N ALA A 360 -12.27 -14.43 15.58
CA ALA A 360 -12.09 -15.50 14.60
C ALA A 360 -10.62 -15.62 14.10
N GLY A 361 -9.68 -14.90 14.71
CA GLY A 361 -8.24 -14.98 14.39
C GLY A 361 -7.79 -14.07 13.24
N TRP A 362 -8.62 -13.11 12.84
CA TRP A 362 -8.19 -12.13 11.84
C TRP A 362 -7.39 -11.00 12.46
N GLN A 363 -6.24 -10.67 11.86
CA GLN A 363 -5.59 -9.38 12.05
C GLN A 363 -6.53 -8.29 11.54
N LEU A 364 -6.57 -7.15 12.20
CA LEU A 364 -7.41 -6.02 11.78
C LEU A 364 -6.56 -4.94 11.11
N GLU A 365 -7.07 -4.38 10.03
CA GLU A 365 -6.55 -3.18 9.40
C GLU A 365 -7.69 -2.22 9.11
N THR A 366 -7.65 -1.03 9.72
CA THR A 366 -8.73 -0.08 9.63
C THR A 366 -8.23 1.25 9.07
N HIS A 367 -8.81 1.67 7.93
CA HIS A 367 -8.58 2.98 7.36
C HIS A 367 -9.08 4.06 8.34
N ALA A 368 -8.19 4.94 8.74
CA ALA A 368 -8.50 6.13 9.52
C ALA A 368 -7.48 7.23 9.21
N ILE A 369 -7.95 8.33 8.62
CA ILE A 369 -7.09 9.46 8.21
C ILE A 369 -7.21 10.62 9.20
N GLY A 370 -8.43 11.00 9.59
CA GLY A 370 -8.68 12.08 10.51
C GLY A 370 -8.29 11.74 11.95
N ASP A 371 -7.83 12.74 12.70
CA ASP A 371 -7.42 12.60 14.10
C ASP A 371 -8.53 11.99 14.98
N ARG A 372 -9.80 12.38 14.77
CA ARG A 372 -10.96 11.80 15.44
C ARG A 372 -11.20 10.34 15.03
N ALA A 373 -11.10 10.02 13.73
CA ALA A 373 -11.29 8.65 13.28
C ALA A 373 -10.24 7.71 13.87
N ILE A 374 -8.98 8.16 13.93
CA ILE A 374 -7.89 7.39 14.52
C ILE A 374 -8.18 7.09 16.00
N ASP A 375 -8.63 8.08 16.76
CA ASP A 375 -8.97 7.89 18.17
C ASP A 375 -10.11 6.87 18.36
N GLU A 376 -11.18 6.95 17.55
CA GLU A 376 -12.31 6.00 17.60
C GLU A 376 -11.86 4.55 17.28
N VAL A 377 -10.95 4.38 16.31
CA VAL A 377 -10.37 3.06 15.99
C VAL A 377 -9.53 2.55 17.16
N LEU A 378 -8.69 3.40 17.74
CA LEU A 378 -7.83 3.03 18.87
C LEU A 378 -8.66 2.67 20.11
N ASP A 379 -9.79 3.34 20.36
CA ASP A 379 -10.74 2.98 21.43
C ASP A 379 -11.33 1.59 21.18
N SER A 380 -11.73 1.33 19.95
CA SER A 380 -12.24 0.01 19.56
C SER A 380 -11.18 -1.08 19.70
N TYR A 381 -9.96 -0.83 19.20
CA TYR A 381 -8.85 -1.79 19.29
C TYR A 381 -8.47 -2.07 20.74
N ALA A 382 -8.36 -1.04 21.59
CA ALA A 382 -8.05 -1.21 23.00
C ALA A 382 -9.07 -2.14 23.71
N ALA A 383 -10.37 -1.92 23.44
CA ALA A 383 -11.42 -2.76 24.01
C ALA A 383 -11.34 -4.22 23.52
N VAL A 384 -11.09 -4.45 22.22
CA VAL A 384 -10.98 -5.79 21.64
C VAL A 384 -9.72 -6.51 22.13
N ILE A 385 -8.58 -5.83 22.19
CA ILE A 385 -7.31 -6.37 22.71
C ILE A 385 -7.50 -6.84 24.17
N GLN A 386 -8.13 -5.99 25.00
CA GLN A 386 -8.42 -6.32 26.40
C GLN A 386 -9.42 -7.49 26.51
N GLN A 387 -10.52 -7.44 25.75
CA GLN A 387 -11.59 -8.47 25.80
C GLN A 387 -11.06 -9.86 25.42
N LEU A 388 -10.20 -9.93 24.40
CA LEU A 388 -9.69 -11.20 23.85
C LEU A 388 -8.32 -11.59 24.41
N GLY A 389 -7.68 -10.74 25.22
CA GLY A 389 -6.36 -10.98 25.81
C GLY A 389 -5.24 -11.10 24.77
N LEU A 390 -5.34 -10.36 23.67
CA LEU A 390 -4.39 -10.44 22.55
C LEU A 390 -3.04 -9.82 22.94
N LYS A 391 -1.94 -10.47 22.51
CA LYS A 391 -0.57 -9.99 22.79
C LYS A 391 0.15 -9.55 21.52
N ASP A 392 0.34 -10.43 20.55
CA ASP A 392 0.97 -10.13 19.24
C ASP A 392 -0.12 -10.06 18.17
N HIS A 393 -0.97 -9.04 18.27
CA HIS A 393 -2.12 -8.85 17.36
C HIS A 393 -1.74 -8.15 16.07
N ARG A 394 -0.72 -7.30 16.09
CA ARG A 394 -0.25 -6.46 14.97
C ARG A 394 -1.39 -5.75 14.22
N PHE A 395 -2.41 -5.30 14.96
CA PHE A 395 -3.48 -4.50 14.36
C PHE A 395 -2.90 -3.25 13.74
N ARG A 396 -3.47 -2.82 12.61
CA ARG A 396 -2.94 -1.73 11.81
C ARG A 396 -3.96 -0.61 11.67
N ILE A 397 -3.51 0.64 11.78
CA ILE A 397 -4.24 1.78 11.26
C ILE A 397 -3.68 2.11 9.90
N VAL A 398 -4.55 2.02 8.90
CA VAL A 398 -4.22 2.35 7.53
C VAL A 398 -4.26 3.86 7.36
N HIS A 399 -3.25 4.41 6.73
CA HIS A 399 -2.91 5.83 6.60
C HIS A 399 -2.43 6.47 7.90
N ALA A 400 -3.20 6.47 8.98
CA ALA A 400 -2.94 7.26 10.18
C ALA A 400 -2.59 8.72 9.83
N GLY A 401 -3.38 9.30 8.90
CA GLY A 401 -3.00 10.48 8.12
C GLY A 401 -2.71 11.73 8.95
N ILE A 402 -3.47 11.98 10.02
CA ILE A 402 -3.22 13.08 10.97
C ILE A 402 -2.89 12.46 12.33
N SER A 403 -1.61 12.18 12.55
CA SER A 403 -1.12 11.47 13.74
C SER A 403 -0.47 12.42 14.73
N THR A 404 -1.30 13.03 15.58
CA THR A 404 -0.84 13.94 16.64
C THR A 404 0.02 13.20 17.68
N PRO A 405 0.83 13.90 18.51
CA PRO A 405 1.59 13.27 19.58
C PRO A 405 0.73 12.44 20.55
N ALA A 406 -0.52 12.84 20.78
CA ALA A 406 -1.46 12.07 21.60
C ALA A 406 -1.84 10.73 20.94
N VAL A 407 -2.13 10.76 19.62
CA VAL A 407 -2.38 9.56 18.82
C VAL A 407 -1.15 8.65 18.81
N GLN A 408 0.05 9.19 18.57
CA GLN A 408 1.30 8.42 18.54
C GLN A 408 1.57 7.71 19.88
N LYS A 409 1.31 8.39 21.01
CA LYS A 409 1.40 7.76 22.33
C LYS A 409 0.49 6.54 22.45
N ARG A 410 -0.75 6.64 22.00
CA ARG A 410 -1.74 5.54 22.03
C ARG A 410 -1.34 4.38 21.10
N LEU A 411 -0.87 4.69 19.87
CA LEU A 411 -0.35 3.68 18.94
C LEU A 411 0.73 2.84 19.59
N ARG A 412 1.70 3.49 20.25
CA ARG A 412 2.78 2.81 20.96
C ARG A 412 2.27 1.97 22.14
N GLU A 413 1.42 2.55 23.00
CA GLU A 413 0.90 1.87 24.20
C GLU A 413 0.10 0.61 23.85
N LEU A 414 -0.61 0.62 22.72
CA LEU A 414 -1.41 -0.50 22.23
C LEU A 414 -0.65 -1.43 21.26
N ASN A 415 0.61 -1.16 20.94
CA ASN A 415 1.40 -1.86 19.91
C ASN A 415 0.65 -1.96 18.56
N VAL A 416 -0.05 -0.90 18.18
CA VAL A 416 -0.74 -0.79 16.90
C VAL A 416 0.24 -0.29 15.85
N LEU A 417 0.28 -0.95 14.70
CA LEU A 417 1.12 -0.59 13.56
C LEU A 417 0.47 0.48 12.70
N VAL A 418 1.26 1.11 11.87
CA VAL A 418 0.79 2.06 10.86
C VAL A 418 1.09 1.49 9.46
N ASP A 419 0.09 1.45 8.60
CA ASP A 419 0.26 1.29 7.16
C ASP A 419 0.29 2.68 6.53
N GLY A 420 1.49 3.28 6.50
CA GLY A 420 1.69 4.62 5.99
C GLY A 420 1.72 4.69 4.46
N ASN A 421 1.46 5.89 3.94
CA ASN A 421 1.53 6.14 2.51
C ASN A 421 2.50 7.30 2.23
N PRO A 422 3.81 7.10 2.32
CA PRO A 422 4.78 8.14 2.04
C PRO A 422 4.57 8.86 0.70
N PRO A 423 4.17 8.19 -0.41
CA PRO A 423 3.96 8.87 -1.68
C PRO A 423 2.84 9.92 -1.66
N PHE A 424 1.92 9.86 -0.68
CA PHE A 424 0.85 10.87 -0.51
C PHE A 424 1.40 12.27 -0.29
N VAL A 425 2.54 12.40 0.40
CA VAL A 425 3.19 13.69 0.63
C VAL A 425 3.50 14.40 -0.68
N TYR A 426 3.87 13.65 -1.73
CA TYR A 426 4.13 14.21 -3.05
C TYR A 426 2.86 14.35 -3.89
N TRP A 427 2.12 13.27 -4.07
CA TRP A 427 1.05 13.22 -5.06
C TRP A 427 -0.22 13.99 -4.66
N ILE A 428 -0.50 14.08 -3.35
CA ILE A 428 -1.71 14.69 -2.79
C ILE A 428 -1.42 15.60 -1.58
N GLY A 429 -0.18 16.05 -1.42
CA GLY A 429 0.23 16.91 -0.32
C GLY A 429 -0.59 18.19 -0.18
N SER A 430 -1.00 18.78 -1.30
CA SER A 430 -1.87 19.95 -1.35
C SER A 430 -3.24 19.75 -0.66
N TRP A 431 -3.74 18.50 -0.55
CA TRP A 431 -4.98 18.25 0.18
C TRP A 431 -4.82 18.48 1.68
N PHE A 432 -3.62 18.21 2.24
CA PHE A 432 -3.35 18.41 3.67
C PHE A 432 -3.48 19.87 4.07
N LEU A 433 -3.11 20.78 3.17
CA LEU A 433 -3.15 22.22 3.40
C LEU A 433 -4.57 22.72 3.73
N LYS A 434 -5.60 22.01 3.26
CA LYS A 434 -7.03 22.32 3.53
C LYS A 434 -7.43 22.05 5.00
N TYR A 435 -6.58 21.39 5.78
CA TYR A 435 -6.85 21.03 7.18
C TYR A 435 -6.10 21.88 8.21
N GLY A 436 -5.34 22.86 7.75
CA GLY A 436 -4.63 23.82 8.57
C GLY A 436 -3.17 23.42 8.90
N PRO A 437 -2.31 24.40 9.23
CA PRO A 437 -0.87 24.20 9.35
C PRO A 437 -0.50 23.22 10.48
N GLU A 438 -1.26 23.21 11.57
CA GLU A 438 -0.98 22.32 12.68
C GLU A 438 -1.19 20.83 12.30
N ARG A 439 -2.26 20.52 11.54
CA ARG A 439 -2.50 19.17 11.05
C ARG A 439 -1.51 18.76 9.97
N VAL A 440 -1.09 19.71 9.11
CA VAL A 440 -0.02 19.45 8.12
C VAL A 440 1.25 18.97 8.79
N ARG A 441 1.63 19.57 9.92
CA ARG A 441 2.81 19.16 10.70
C ARG A 441 2.75 17.69 11.11
N TRP A 442 1.58 17.17 11.42
CA TRP A 442 1.37 15.80 11.88
C TRP A 442 0.85 14.87 10.78
N SER A 443 0.94 15.30 9.52
CA SER A 443 0.55 14.47 8.39
C SER A 443 1.67 13.53 8.00
N TYR A 444 1.43 12.22 8.14
CA TYR A 444 2.39 11.15 7.82
C TYR A 444 3.76 11.38 8.48
N PRO A 445 3.84 11.42 9.81
CA PRO A 445 5.05 11.82 10.55
C PRO A 445 6.00 10.61 10.75
N ALA A 446 6.63 10.15 9.66
CA ALA A 446 7.46 8.93 9.62
C ALA A 446 8.65 8.97 10.60
N LYS A 447 9.32 10.14 10.73
CA LYS A 447 10.43 10.29 11.69
C LYS A 447 9.95 10.18 13.12
N SER A 448 8.84 10.86 13.45
CA SER A 448 8.22 10.78 14.77
C SER A 448 7.81 9.35 15.11
N TYR A 449 7.30 8.56 14.17
CA TYR A 449 7.01 7.14 14.40
C TYR A 449 8.26 6.36 14.78
N ILE A 450 9.36 6.53 14.03
CA ILE A 450 10.65 5.88 14.33
C ILE A 450 11.15 6.25 15.72
N GLU A 451 11.15 7.55 16.06
CA GLU A 451 11.63 8.07 17.35
C GLU A 451 10.78 7.59 18.52
N ASN A 452 9.48 7.39 18.31
CA ASN A 452 8.55 6.86 19.30
C ASN A 452 8.47 5.32 19.33
N GLY A 453 9.24 4.61 18.49
CA GLY A 453 9.23 3.15 18.40
C GLY A 453 7.92 2.56 17.87
N ILE A 454 7.20 3.33 17.03
CA ILE A 454 6.01 2.88 16.30
C ILE A 454 6.49 2.27 14.98
N ILE A 455 6.03 1.08 14.67
CA ILE A 455 6.36 0.42 13.41
C ILE A 455 5.41 0.92 12.33
N GLU A 456 5.97 1.59 11.33
CA GLU A 456 5.29 1.95 10.09
C GLU A 456 5.76 1.02 8.97
N ALA A 457 4.83 0.44 8.22
CA ALA A 457 5.07 -0.20 6.93
C ALA A 457 4.48 0.69 5.82
N ALA A 458 5.03 0.62 4.61
CA ALA A 458 4.66 1.55 3.56
C ALA A 458 3.87 0.90 2.43
N GLY A 459 2.90 1.64 1.89
CA GLY A 459 2.10 1.26 0.74
C GLY A 459 1.85 2.42 -0.24
N SER A 460 1.57 2.07 -1.49
CA SER A 460 1.26 3.03 -2.54
C SER A 460 -0.18 3.53 -2.49
N ASP A 461 -1.10 2.69 -2.06
CA ASP A 461 -2.53 2.90 -2.22
C ASP A 461 -2.93 3.08 -3.70
N VAL A 462 -2.28 2.32 -4.61
CA VAL A 462 -2.63 2.38 -6.04
C VAL A 462 -4.13 2.12 -6.24
N PRO A 463 -4.87 2.95 -7.00
CA PRO A 463 -4.43 3.96 -7.96
C PRO A 463 -4.32 5.39 -7.42
N VAL A 464 -4.45 5.64 -6.12
CA VAL A 464 -4.32 7.01 -5.55
C VAL A 464 -2.94 7.58 -5.86
N THR A 465 -1.91 6.75 -5.73
CA THR A 465 -0.56 7.06 -6.21
C THR A 465 -0.03 5.91 -7.08
N PRO A 466 1.04 6.14 -7.87
CA PRO A 466 1.63 5.08 -8.68
C PRO A 466 2.10 3.89 -7.83
N LEU A 467 1.98 2.68 -8.37
CA LEU A 467 2.41 1.42 -7.73
C LEU A 467 3.90 1.39 -7.38
N SER A 468 4.74 2.20 -8.03
CA SER A 468 6.19 2.17 -7.81
C SER A 468 6.59 2.62 -6.41
N PRO A 469 7.25 1.77 -5.59
CA PRO A 469 7.69 2.12 -4.24
C PRO A 469 8.77 3.20 -4.22
N TRP A 470 9.44 3.45 -5.35
CA TRP A 470 10.49 4.46 -5.46
C TRP A 470 9.96 5.88 -5.26
N TRP A 471 8.71 6.15 -5.63
CA TRP A 471 8.03 7.41 -5.31
C TRP A 471 7.82 7.57 -3.80
N GLY A 472 7.47 6.50 -3.10
CA GLY A 472 7.29 6.53 -1.65
C GLY A 472 8.61 6.69 -0.90
N ILE A 473 9.66 5.97 -1.31
CA ILE A 473 11.02 6.10 -0.75
C ILE A 473 11.51 7.54 -0.92
N TRP A 474 11.41 8.08 -2.14
CA TRP A 474 11.78 9.46 -2.43
C TRP A 474 10.96 10.47 -1.61
N ALA A 475 9.64 10.31 -1.56
CA ALA A 475 8.75 11.23 -0.84
C ALA A 475 9.01 11.24 0.67
N ALA A 476 9.34 10.11 1.28
CA ALA A 476 9.71 10.03 2.69
C ALA A 476 11.02 10.80 3.00
N VAL A 477 11.96 10.81 2.05
CA VAL A 477 13.25 11.49 2.20
C VAL A 477 13.15 12.99 1.88
N VAL A 478 12.40 13.37 0.85
CA VAL A 478 12.38 14.77 0.32
C VAL A 478 11.18 15.56 0.84
N ARG A 479 10.01 14.93 0.98
CA ARG A 479 8.74 15.52 1.45
C ARG A 479 8.26 16.74 0.65
N ARG A 480 8.48 16.74 -0.65
CA ARG A 480 8.01 17.80 -1.56
C ARG A 480 6.60 17.48 -2.06
N ASP A 481 5.70 18.47 -2.04
CA ASP A 481 4.38 18.38 -2.67
C ASP A 481 4.46 18.73 -4.16
N LEU A 482 3.79 17.96 -5.00
CA LEU A 482 3.77 18.14 -6.47
C LEU A 482 3.15 19.47 -6.87
N GLU A 483 2.05 19.81 -6.25
CA GLU A 483 1.21 20.93 -6.69
C GLU A 483 1.79 22.28 -6.24
N SER A 484 2.14 22.40 -4.97
CA SER A 484 2.67 23.63 -4.39
C SER A 484 4.19 23.75 -4.50
N GLY A 485 4.89 22.66 -4.75
CA GLY A 485 6.36 22.58 -4.69
C GLY A 485 6.94 22.74 -3.28
N GLN A 486 6.08 22.91 -2.26
CA GLN A 486 6.50 23.11 -0.87
C GLN A 486 7.04 21.83 -0.26
N ILE A 487 7.93 21.99 0.71
CA ILE A 487 8.36 20.91 1.60
C ILE A 487 7.40 20.87 2.79
N LEU A 488 6.68 19.75 2.93
CA LEU A 488 5.69 19.59 4.00
C LEU A 488 6.32 18.91 5.22
N ALA A 489 6.22 19.55 6.39
CA ALA A 489 6.80 19.06 7.65
C ALA A 489 8.25 18.55 7.47
N PRO A 490 9.22 19.43 7.13
CA PRO A 490 10.61 19.03 6.80
C PRO A 490 11.31 18.31 7.95
N GLU A 491 10.86 18.49 9.18
CA GLU A 491 11.33 17.79 10.37
C GLU A 491 11.02 16.29 10.36
N GLU A 492 10.05 15.87 9.58
CA GLU A 492 9.62 14.46 9.44
C GLU A 492 10.34 13.70 8.32
N ARG A 493 11.39 14.27 7.73
CA ARG A 493 12.26 13.59 6.78
C ARG A 493 12.98 12.43 7.45
N ILE A 494 13.10 11.31 6.73
CA ILE A 494 13.86 10.15 7.16
C ILE A 494 14.99 9.84 6.17
N SER A 495 15.96 9.02 6.59
CA SER A 495 17.04 8.58 5.70
C SER A 495 16.56 7.59 4.65
N VAL A 496 17.34 7.40 3.57
CA VAL A 496 17.04 6.41 2.52
C VAL A 496 16.95 5.01 3.12
N GLU A 497 17.86 4.66 4.02
CA GLU A 497 17.86 3.36 4.70
C GLU A 497 16.59 3.15 5.55
N GLN A 498 16.15 4.19 6.27
CA GLN A 498 14.89 4.15 7.01
C GLN A 498 13.70 4.00 6.06
N ALA A 499 13.69 4.72 4.93
CA ALA A 499 12.63 4.60 3.94
C ALA A 499 12.59 3.20 3.30
N LEU A 500 13.75 2.60 2.98
CA LEU A 500 13.84 1.21 2.52
C LEU A 500 13.31 0.23 3.58
N THR A 501 13.55 0.50 4.87
CA THR A 501 13.05 -0.35 5.96
C THR A 501 11.52 -0.41 5.99
N LEU A 502 10.82 0.70 5.65
CA LEU A 502 9.35 0.71 5.57
C LEU A 502 8.83 -0.28 4.50
N TYR A 503 9.52 -0.37 3.36
CA TYR A 503 9.16 -1.24 2.23
C TYR A 503 9.80 -2.63 2.27
N THR A 504 10.53 -2.98 3.31
CA THR A 504 11.23 -4.29 3.44
C THR A 504 10.90 -4.95 4.77
N ARG A 505 11.71 -4.72 5.81
CA ARG A 505 11.56 -5.35 7.14
C ARG A 505 10.21 -5.07 7.79
N ASN A 506 9.77 -3.81 7.77
CA ASN A 506 8.51 -3.45 8.39
C ASN A 506 7.31 -4.00 7.61
N GLY A 507 7.39 -4.03 6.26
CA GLY A 507 6.39 -4.68 5.43
C GLY A 507 6.27 -6.19 5.75
N ALA A 508 7.40 -6.88 5.91
CA ALA A 508 7.41 -8.29 6.31
C ALA A 508 6.81 -8.47 7.71
N TYR A 509 7.18 -7.61 8.68
CA TYR A 509 6.65 -7.65 10.04
C TYR A 509 5.13 -7.44 10.09
N ALA A 510 4.61 -6.48 9.32
CA ALA A 510 3.18 -6.20 9.24
C ALA A 510 2.37 -7.42 8.76
N GLY A 511 2.97 -8.25 7.90
CA GLY A 511 2.39 -9.49 7.37
C GLY A 511 2.72 -10.77 8.13
N PHE A 512 3.34 -10.71 9.31
CA PHE A 512 3.84 -11.88 10.07
C PHE A 512 4.84 -12.75 9.29
N GLU A 513 5.74 -12.13 8.53
CA GLU A 513 6.67 -12.83 7.64
C GLU A 513 8.15 -12.41 7.82
N GLU A 514 8.48 -11.68 8.90
CA GLU A 514 9.83 -11.19 9.17
C GLU A 514 10.88 -12.30 9.32
N ASP A 515 10.48 -13.49 9.74
CA ASP A 515 11.36 -14.65 9.81
C ASP A 515 11.64 -15.27 8.42
N ARG A 516 10.88 -14.87 7.42
CA ARG A 516 10.90 -15.47 6.08
C ARG A 516 11.43 -14.56 4.99
N LYS A 517 11.24 -13.23 5.11
CA LYS A 517 11.61 -12.22 4.10
C LYS A 517 11.83 -10.83 4.72
N GLY A 518 12.01 -9.81 3.91
CA GLY A 518 12.21 -8.41 4.34
C GLY A 518 13.66 -8.03 4.62
N ALA A 519 14.57 -9.02 4.66
CA ALA A 519 16.02 -8.83 4.69
C ALA A 519 16.68 -9.98 3.96
N LEU A 520 17.91 -9.77 3.44
CA LEU A 520 18.73 -10.84 2.88
C LEU A 520 19.53 -11.47 4.00
N GLU A 521 19.07 -12.62 4.48
CA GLU A 521 19.69 -13.39 5.55
C GLU A 521 19.63 -14.90 5.22
N PRO A 522 20.63 -15.68 5.61
CA PRO A 522 20.58 -17.14 5.41
C PRO A 522 19.30 -17.76 5.98
N GLY A 523 18.68 -18.65 5.20
CA GLY A 523 17.41 -19.31 5.52
C GLY A 523 16.15 -18.59 5.08
N LYS A 524 16.20 -17.27 4.83
CA LYS A 524 15.07 -16.51 4.29
C LYS A 524 14.87 -16.80 2.80
N LEU A 525 13.67 -16.49 2.32
CA LEU A 525 13.31 -16.58 0.90
C LEU A 525 14.24 -15.67 0.08
N ALA A 526 14.70 -16.17 -1.04
CA ALA A 526 15.53 -15.42 -1.97
C ALA A 526 14.67 -14.49 -2.85
N ASP A 527 13.99 -13.54 -2.17
CA ASP A 527 13.23 -12.47 -2.77
C ASP A 527 14.11 -11.22 -2.81
N PHE A 528 14.55 -10.82 -4.00
CA PHE A 528 15.47 -9.70 -4.16
C PHE A 528 15.29 -9.00 -5.51
N ILE A 529 15.81 -7.78 -5.58
CA ILE A 529 15.81 -6.97 -6.81
C ILE A 529 17.23 -6.50 -7.14
N VAL A 530 17.49 -6.35 -8.42
CA VAL A 530 18.69 -5.70 -8.95
C VAL A 530 18.29 -4.35 -9.51
N VAL A 531 18.99 -3.28 -9.10
CA VAL A 531 18.70 -1.91 -9.53
C VAL A 531 19.91 -1.26 -10.21
N ASP A 532 19.64 -0.23 -11.03
CA ASP A 532 20.61 0.41 -11.92
C ASP A 532 21.62 1.33 -11.22
N ARG A 533 21.41 1.64 -9.94
CA ARG A 533 22.27 2.57 -9.18
C ARG A 533 22.33 2.22 -7.70
N ASP A 534 23.36 2.73 -7.01
CA ASP A 534 23.48 2.60 -5.56
C ASP A 534 22.55 3.60 -4.86
N VAL A 535 21.45 3.06 -4.36
CA VAL A 535 20.37 3.86 -3.74
C VAL A 535 20.78 4.54 -2.43
N LEU A 536 21.87 4.07 -1.78
CA LEU A 536 22.35 4.66 -0.54
C LEU A 536 23.23 5.90 -0.78
N THR A 537 23.74 6.09 -2.00
CA THR A 537 24.71 7.14 -2.34
C THR A 537 24.22 8.11 -3.41
N VAL A 538 23.15 7.77 -4.18
CA VAL A 538 22.60 8.69 -5.17
C VAL A 538 22.02 9.96 -4.52
N PRO A 539 22.02 11.12 -5.20
CA PRO A 539 21.30 12.28 -4.75
C PRO A 539 19.84 11.96 -4.47
N ALA A 540 19.29 12.51 -3.38
CA ALA A 540 17.92 12.19 -2.96
C ALA A 540 16.88 12.42 -4.07
N ASP A 541 17.01 13.46 -4.87
CA ASP A 541 16.08 13.78 -5.98
C ASP A 541 16.10 12.74 -7.13
N GLU A 542 17.10 11.87 -7.18
CA GLU A 542 17.20 10.78 -8.18
C GLU A 542 16.59 9.46 -7.71
N LEU A 543 16.19 9.33 -6.44
CA LEU A 543 15.62 8.09 -5.90
C LEU A 543 14.34 7.65 -6.64
N LYS A 544 13.51 8.61 -7.05
CA LYS A 544 12.27 8.34 -7.82
C LYS A 544 12.54 7.78 -9.23
N ASP A 545 13.76 7.97 -9.75
CA ASP A 545 14.19 7.57 -11.09
C ASP A 545 14.98 6.24 -11.10
N VAL A 546 15.09 5.56 -9.95
CA VAL A 546 15.70 4.24 -9.83
C VAL A 546 14.95 3.25 -10.72
N ARG A 547 15.73 2.49 -11.52
CA ARG A 547 15.19 1.49 -12.42
C ARG A 547 15.48 0.09 -11.89
N VAL A 548 14.44 -0.71 -11.79
CA VAL A 548 14.58 -2.13 -11.53
C VAL A 548 15.05 -2.82 -12.80
N LEU A 549 16.16 -3.53 -12.72
CA LEU A 549 16.74 -4.30 -13.81
C LEU A 549 16.21 -5.72 -13.82
N GLN A 550 16.15 -6.34 -12.63
CA GLN A 550 15.64 -7.69 -12.43
C GLN A 550 14.92 -7.80 -11.09
N THR A 551 13.89 -8.64 -11.04
CA THR A 551 13.16 -9.01 -9.82
C THR A 551 13.14 -10.52 -9.69
N PHE A 552 13.50 -11.00 -8.50
CA PHE A 552 13.55 -12.42 -8.17
C PHE A 552 12.59 -12.74 -7.03
N VAL A 553 11.84 -13.83 -7.18
CA VAL A 553 10.99 -14.40 -6.14
C VAL A 553 11.40 -15.86 -5.94
N SER A 554 11.75 -16.22 -4.71
CA SER A 554 12.33 -17.53 -4.38
C SER A 554 13.49 -17.91 -5.33
N GLY A 555 14.40 -16.97 -5.59
CA GLY A 555 15.57 -17.17 -6.44
C GLY A 555 15.28 -17.33 -7.94
N ARG A 556 14.03 -17.21 -8.38
CA ARG A 556 13.64 -17.28 -9.80
C ARG A 556 13.40 -15.89 -10.35
N SER A 557 13.98 -15.58 -11.51
CA SER A 557 13.70 -14.32 -12.21
C SER A 557 12.22 -14.29 -12.64
N VAL A 558 11.50 -13.26 -12.19
CA VAL A 558 10.09 -13.01 -12.53
C VAL A 558 9.92 -11.77 -13.40
N TYR A 559 10.94 -10.92 -13.45
CA TYR A 559 11.02 -9.75 -14.32
C TYR A 559 12.46 -9.47 -14.70
N GLU A 560 12.67 -9.14 -15.96
CA GLU A 560 13.93 -8.65 -16.50
C GLU A 560 13.66 -7.51 -17.48
N ARG A 561 14.32 -6.38 -17.25
CA ARG A 561 14.27 -5.22 -18.15
C ARG A 561 15.08 -5.49 -19.39
N LEU A 562 14.44 -5.53 -20.54
CA LEU A 562 15.15 -5.67 -21.83
C LEU A 562 16.11 -4.47 -22.02
N SER A 563 17.36 -4.77 -22.28
CA SER A 563 18.31 -3.74 -22.70
C SER A 563 17.86 -3.15 -24.05
N ALA A 564 18.01 -1.83 -24.22
CA ALA A 564 17.58 -1.11 -25.43
C ALA A 564 18.19 -1.60 -26.76
N GLY A 565 19.03 -2.66 -26.72
CA GLY A 565 19.65 -3.30 -27.89
C GLY A 565 18.99 -4.60 -28.36
N ASN A 566 17.99 -5.15 -27.62
CA ASN A 566 17.33 -6.41 -27.94
C ASN A 566 15.81 -6.21 -28.13
N ILE A 567 15.41 -5.30 -29.00
CA ILE A 567 14.03 -5.33 -29.53
C ILE A 567 14.06 -6.36 -30.67
N PRO A 568 13.37 -7.53 -30.56
CA PRO A 568 13.17 -8.39 -31.73
C PRO A 568 12.40 -7.55 -32.75
N GLY A 569 13.02 -7.38 -33.94
CA GLY A 569 12.40 -6.65 -35.02
C GLY A 569 11.00 -7.21 -35.29
N ASN A 570 10.00 -6.32 -35.28
CA ASN A 570 8.68 -6.61 -35.84
C ASN A 570 8.88 -7.09 -37.29
N THR A 571 8.89 -8.39 -37.50
CA THR A 571 8.58 -8.95 -38.82
C THR A 571 7.07 -9.06 -38.92
N GLN A 572 6.52 -8.18 -39.74
CA GLN A 572 5.23 -7.99 -40.40
C GLN A 572 4.08 -8.91 -39.97
#